data_c67e84f3bd5c6795f99b0e53fd3c1d7b
#
_entry.id   c67e84f3bd5c6795f99b0e53fd3c1d7b
#
_cell.length_a   1.000
_cell.length_b   1.000
_cell.length_c   1.000
_cell.angle_alpha   90.00
_cell.angle_beta   90.00
_cell.angle_gamma   90.00
#
_symmetry.space_group_name_H-M   'P 1'
#
loop_
_entity.id
_entity.type
_entity.pdbx_description
1 polymer ?
#
loop_
_entity_poly.entity_id
_entity_poly.type
_entity_poly.pdbx_seq_one_letter_code
_entity_poly.pdbx_strand_id
1 'polypeptide(L)'
;VKFSWRHSSVVLAACVAATVLTIDGSGKADAAGSCPTAAAQNGGTPDWTLAGTTGSIAVTGSTDTTAPIVKVTTPFSVAQTQVHTLHAGAGPVVAATAKVSVCYMGVNGRDGSVFDSSYERGAPVDFPLGGVVPGFQKAIAGQTVGSTVAVAMTSADGYPNGQPRAGIQPGDTLVFAIKILSASS
;
A
#
# COMPACT_ATOMS: atom_id res chain seq x y z
N VAL A 1 -27.35 -26.51 37.22
CA VAL A 1 -28.08 -26.15 38.41
C VAL A 1 -28.13 -24.65 38.52
N LYS A 2 -29.34 -24.12 38.22
CA LYS A 2 -30.12 -23.04 38.85
C LYS A 2 -29.39 -21.77 39.33
N PHE A 3 -29.80 -20.63 38.74
CA PHE A 3 -30.69 -19.57 39.27
C PHE A 3 -30.00 -18.52 40.13
N SER A 4 -30.07 -17.21 39.79
CA SER A 4 -31.12 -16.34 40.27
C SER A 4 -30.98 -14.91 39.74
N TRP A 5 -32.04 -14.38 39.24
CA TRP A 5 -32.33 -12.97 38.96
C TRP A 5 -32.36 -12.11 40.20
N ARG A 6 -31.89 -10.87 40.10
CA ARG A 6 -32.53 -9.76 40.84
C ARG A 6 -32.44 -8.47 40.06
N HIS A 7 -33.60 -7.94 39.76
CA HIS A 7 -33.88 -6.59 39.28
C HIS A 7 -33.63 -5.58 40.41
N SER A 8 -33.16 -4.40 40.04
CA SER A 8 -33.57 -3.17 40.72
C SER A 8 -33.38 -2.00 39.76
N SER A 9 -34.52 -1.50 39.34
CA SER A 9 -34.71 -0.20 38.68
C SER A 9 -34.51 0.92 39.71
N VAL A 10 -33.76 1.97 39.31
CA VAL A 10 -33.96 3.31 39.89
C VAL A 10 -33.91 4.31 38.72
N VAL A 11 -35.02 4.95 38.54
CA VAL A 11 -35.25 6.12 37.70
C VAL A 11 -34.95 7.36 38.51
N LEU A 12 -34.29 8.36 37.95
CA LEU A 12 -34.52 9.82 38.14
C LEU A 12 -33.57 10.57 37.22
N ALA A 13 -34.09 11.15 36.16
CA ALA A 13 -34.65 12.49 35.96
C ALA A 13 -33.58 13.60 35.82
N ALA A 14 -33.48 14.07 34.59
CA ALA A 14 -33.37 15.47 34.11
C ALA A 14 -32.26 16.39 34.65
N CYS A 15 -31.42 16.85 33.74
CA CYS A 15 -31.25 18.30 33.52
C CYS A 15 -30.67 18.55 32.11
N VAL A 16 -31.44 19.24 31.31
CA VAL A 16 -31.11 19.83 30.02
C VAL A 16 -30.13 20.97 30.27
N ALA A 17 -28.95 20.89 29.68
CA ALA A 17 -28.16 22.07 29.37
C ALA A 17 -27.64 21.89 27.94
N ALA A 18 -28.33 22.49 27.00
CA ALA A 18 -27.86 22.68 25.64
C ALA A 18 -26.73 23.69 25.65
N THR A 19 -25.49 23.21 25.60
CA THR A 19 -24.37 24.01 25.15
C THR A 19 -24.14 23.70 23.69
N VAL A 20 -24.62 24.57 22.83
CA VAL A 20 -24.22 24.63 21.43
C VAL A 20 -22.72 24.96 21.43
N LEU A 21 -21.88 23.94 21.25
CA LEU A 21 -20.50 24.15 20.86
C LEU A 21 -20.50 24.30 19.34
N THR A 22 -20.42 25.51 18.87
CA THR A 22 -19.98 25.82 17.51
C THR A 22 -18.52 25.37 17.39
N ILE A 23 -18.30 24.22 16.79
CA ILE A 23 -16.97 23.83 16.35
C ILE A 23 -16.74 24.42 14.97
N ASP A 24 -16.33 25.69 14.94
CA ASP A 24 -15.48 26.18 13.88
C ASP A 24 -14.08 25.62 14.15
N GLY A 25 -13.74 24.61 13.43
CA GLY A 25 -12.47 23.97 13.50
C GLY A 25 -12.24 23.23 12.20
N SER A 26 -11.86 23.95 11.14
CA SER A 26 -11.15 23.36 10.00
C SER A 26 -9.80 22.81 10.48
N GLY A 27 -9.85 21.89 11.39
CA GLY A 27 -8.78 20.97 11.71
C GLY A 27 -8.83 19.90 10.66
N LYS A 28 -8.13 20.09 9.54
CA LYS A 28 -7.66 18.98 8.73
C LYS A 28 -6.82 18.13 9.67
N ALA A 29 -7.43 17.14 10.28
CA ALA A 29 -6.68 16.08 10.91
C ALA A 29 -5.90 15.45 9.75
N ASP A 30 -4.59 15.70 9.73
CA ASP A 30 -3.66 14.85 9.04
C ASP A 30 -3.84 13.48 9.67
N ALA A 31 -4.73 12.67 9.09
CA ALA A 31 -4.79 11.28 9.39
C ALA A 31 -3.40 10.76 9.08
N ALA A 32 -2.64 10.40 10.09
CA ALA A 32 -1.45 9.57 9.92
C ALA A 32 -1.90 8.43 9.00
N GLY A 33 -1.40 8.44 7.76
CA GLY A 33 -1.95 7.65 6.69
C GLY A 33 -2.06 6.18 7.12
N SER A 34 -3.24 5.63 7.05
CA SER A 34 -3.45 4.19 7.23
C SER A 34 -3.45 3.52 5.86
N CYS A 35 -3.02 2.27 5.81
CA CYS A 35 -3.15 1.44 4.62
C CYS A 35 -4.52 0.74 4.67
N PRO A 36 -5.40 0.94 3.69
CA PRO A 36 -6.71 0.30 3.70
C PRO A 36 -6.56 -1.23 3.59
N THR A 37 -7.26 -1.95 4.47
CA THR A 37 -7.23 -3.42 4.51
C THR A 37 -8.33 -4.06 3.66
N ALA A 38 -9.34 -3.29 3.27
CA ALA A 38 -10.43 -3.81 2.47
C ALA A 38 -9.94 -4.18 1.07
N ALA A 39 -10.31 -5.37 0.61
CA ALA A 39 -10.02 -5.80 -0.75
C ALA A 39 -10.79 -4.94 -1.76
N ALA A 40 -10.14 -4.59 -2.87
CA ALA A 40 -10.82 -3.94 -3.97
C ALA A 40 -11.82 -4.92 -4.61
N GLN A 41 -12.94 -4.38 -5.10
CA GLN A 41 -13.92 -5.16 -5.83
C GLN A 41 -13.31 -5.66 -7.15
N ASN A 42 -13.37 -6.96 -7.40
CA ASN A 42 -12.93 -7.53 -8.66
C ASN A 42 -13.91 -7.13 -9.77
N GLY A 43 -13.45 -6.42 -10.80
CA GLY A 43 -14.28 -6.14 -11.98
C GLY A 43 -14.03 -4.82 -12.70
N GLY A 44 -13.04 -4.03 -12.29
CA GLY A 44 -12.62 -2.82 -13.02
C GLY A 44 -11.55 -3.11 -14.09
N THR A 45 -11.38 -2.15 -15.01
CA THR A 45 -10.23 -2.14 -15.91
C THR A 45 -8.96 -1.89 -15.09
N PRO A 46 -7.88 -2.70 -15.27
CA PRO A 46 -6.60 -2.43 -14.62
C PRO A 46 -6.05 -1.07 -15.03
N ASP A 47 -5.37 -0.39 -14.10
CA ASP A 47 -4.68 0.87 -14.39
C ASP A 47 -3.41 0.65 -15.23
N TRP A 48 -2.82 -0.53 -15.13
CA TRP A 48 -1.65 -0.92 -15.89
C TRP A 48 -1.63 -2.42 -16.19
N THR A 49 -1.31 -2.75 -17.42
CA THR A 49 -1.00 -4.11 -17.87
C THR A 49 0.37 -4.14 -18.51
N LEU A 50 1.14 -5.18 -18.24
CA LEU A 50 2.47 -5.37 -18.81
C LEU A 50 2.65 -6.81 -19.23
N ALA A 51 2.97 -7.01 -20.52
CA ALA A 51 3.49 -8.29 -21.00
C ALA A 51 4.98 -8.37 -20.67
N GLY A 52 5.38 -9.44 -19.98
CA GLY A 52 6.78 -9.70 -19.65
C GLY A 52 7.53 -10.43 -20.76
N THR A 53 8.77 -10.80 -20.48
CA THR A 53 9.51 -11.78 -21.28
C THR A 53 8.80 -13.14 -21.20
N THR A 54 8.26 -13.45 -20.04
CA THR A 54 7.28 -14.53 -19.80
C THR A 54 6.12 -13.95 -19.01
N GLY A 55 4.93 -14.49 -19.20
CA GLY A 55 3.73 -14.09 -18.45
C GLY A 55 3.34 -12.63 -18.65
N SER A 56 2.47 -12.17 -17.77
CA SER A 56 1.97 -10.79 -17.76
C SER A 56 1.48 -10.39 -16.38
N ILE A 57 1.32 -9.09 -16.17
CA ILE A 57 0.67 -8.54 -14.97
C ILE A 57 -0.46 -7.60 -15.34
N ALA A 58 -1.43 -7.49 -14.44
CA ALA A 58 -2.46 -6.48 -14.44
C ALA A 58 -2.55 -5.88 -13.03
N VAL A 59 -2.33 -4.57 -12.92
CA VAL A 59 -2.28 -3.85 -11.65
C VAL A 59 -3.38 -2.81 -11.59
N THR A 60 -4.13 -2.83 -10.49
CA THR A 60 -5.06 -1.77 -10.12
C THR A 60 -4.55 -1.12 -8.85
N GLY A 61 -4.39 0.20 -8.87
CA GLY A 61 -3.89 0.98 -7.73
C GLY A 61 -4.84 0.93 -6.55
N SER A 62 -4.29 1.12 -5.35
CA SER A 62 -5.12 1.31 -4.15
C SER A 62 -5.91 2.61 -4.23
N THR A 63 -7.03 2.64 -3.54
CA THR A 63 -7.83 3.84 -3.27
C THR A 63 -7.67 4.25 -1.80
N ASP A 64 -8.38 5.26 -1.36
CA ASP A 64 -8.39 5.65 0.06
C ASP A 64 -9.07 4.60 0.95
N THR A 65 -9.84 3.69 0.36
CA THR A 65 -10.64 2.70 1.08
C THR A 65 -10.31 1.25 0.74
N THR A 66 -9.53 1.00 -0.32
CA THR A 66 -9.23 -0.36 -0.79
C THR A 66 -7.76 -0.58 -1.06
N ALA A 67 -7.28 -1.79 -0.78
CA ALA A 67 -5.96 -2.27 -1.16
C ALA A 67 -5.83 -2.41 -2.69
N PRO A 68 -4.60 -2.43 -3.24
CA PRO A 68 -4.39 -2.64 -4.68
C PRO A 68 -4.71 -4.08 -5.09
N ILE A 69 -4.87 -4.29 -6.39
CA ILE A 69 -4.94 -5.61 -7.00
C ILE A 69 -3.73 -5.80 -7.90
N VAL A 70 -2.99 -6.89 -7.68
CA VAL A 70 -1.91 -7.33 -8.56
C VAL A 70 -2.24 -8.74 -9.05
N LYS A 71 -2.61 -8.87 -10.31
CA LYS A 71 -2.84 -10.15 -10.97
C LYS A 71 -1.62 -10.52 -11.79
N VAL A 72 -1.14 -11.74 -11.63
CA VAL A 72 0.04 -12.25 -12.34
C VAL A 72 -0.36 -13.49 -13.14
N THR A 73 -0.09 -13.46 -14.44
CA THR A 73 -0.09 -14.66 -15.28
C THR A 73 1.30 -15.27 -15.19
N THR A 74 1.42 -16.32 -14.44
CA THR A 74 2.69 -16.93 -14.04
C THR A 74 3.23 -17.96 -15.05
N PRO A 75 4.55 -18.14 -15.11
CA PRO A 75 5.58 -17.32 -14.47
C PRO A 75 5.73 -15.97 -15.20
N PHE A 76 5.92 -14.90 -14.45
CA PHE A 76 6.15 -13.56 -15.00
C PHE A 76 7.59 -13.12 -14.79
N SER A 77 8.21 -12.61 -15.83
CA SER A 77 9.55 -12.04 -15.78
C SER A 77 9.69 -10.84 -16.71
N VAL A 78 10.60 -9.93 -16.37
CA VAL A 78 10.95 -8.78 -17.21
C VAL A 78 12.46 -8.76 -17.47
N ALA A 79 12.86 -8.29 -18.66
CA ALA A 79 14.26 -8.10 -19.01
C ALA A 79 14.87 -6.83 -18.37
N GLN A 80 14.03 -5.86 -18.07
CA GLN A 80 14.40 -4.59 -17.44
C GLN A 80 13.32 -4.18 -16.44
N THR A 81 13.72 -3.49 -15.39
CA THR A 81 12.79 -2.91 -14.43
C THR A 81 11.90 -1.88 -15.11
N GLN A 82 10.59 -2.02 -14.95
CA GLN A 82 9.55 -1.16 -15.50
C GLN A 82 8.82 -0.47 -14.36
N VAL A 83 8.71 0.85 -14.41
CA VAL A 83 7.95 1.68 -13.45
C VAL A 83 6.79 2.33 -14.18
N HIS A 84 5.63 2.32 -13.56
CA HIS A 84 4.44 2.99 -14.09
C HIS A 84 3.71 3.75 -13.00
N THR A 85 3.42 5.04 -13.24
CA THR A 85 2.56 5.82 -12.35
C THR A 85 1.11 5.49 -12.67
N LEU A 86 0.43 4.84 -11.72
CA LEU A 86 -0.98 4.47 -11.88
C LEU A 86 -1.87 5.70 -11.78
N HIS A 87 -1.67 6.49 -10.72
CA HIS A 87 -2.33 7.78 -10.51
C HIS A 87 -1.35 8.75 -9.90
N ALA A 88 -1.20 9.91 -10.51
CA ALA A 88 -0.32 10.96 -10.01
C ALA A 88 -0.93 11.66 -8.79
N GLY A 89 -0.13 11.86 -7.75
CA GLY A 89 -0.49 12.68 -6.58
C GLY A 89 -0.28 14.16 -6.82
N ALA A 90 -0.84 14.99 -5.96
CA ALA A 90 -0.74 16.47 -6.03
C ALA A 90 0.31 17.06 -5.08
N GLY A 91 0.99 16.24 -4.31
CA GLY A 91 2.00 16.68 -3.34
C GLY A 91 3.36 17.01 -3.96
N PRO A 92 4.35 17.34 -3.14
CA PRO A 92 5.69 17.66 -3.62
C PRO A 92 6.39 16.45 -4.25
N VAL A 93 7.38 16.74 -5.10
CA VAL A 93 8.23 15.70 -5.71
C VAL A 93 9.12 15.05 -4.65
N VAL A 94 9.21 13.75 -4.68
CA VAL A 94 10.02 12.94 -3.76
C VAL A 94 11.48 12.97 -4.20
N ALA A 95 12.35 13.49 -3.34
CA ALA A 95 13.79 13.47 -3.57
C ALA A 95 14.36 12.05 -3.41
N ALA A 96 15.42 11.72 -4.15
CA ALA A 96 16.07 10.41 -4.07
C ALA A 96 16.67 10.08 -2.68
N THR A 97 16.91 11.10 -1.87
CA THR A 97 17.44 10.98 -0.49
C THR A 97 16.37 11.07 0.58
N ALA A 98 15.09 11.23 0.19
CA ALA A 98 13.99 11.42 1.13
C ALA A 98 13.77 10.18 2.01
N LYS A 99 13.23 10.43 3.21
CA LYS A 99 12.53 9.43 4.00
C LYS A 99 11.06 9.44 3.57
N VAL A 100 10.52 8.31 3.22
CA VAL A 100 9.13 8.18 2.73
C VAL A 100 8.31 7.31 3.66
N SER A 101 7.02 7.61 3.73
CA SER A 101 5.99 6.75 4.33
C SER A 101 5.11 6.24 3.21
N VAL A 102 4.96 4.93 3.11
CA VAL A 102 4.24 4.28 2.01
C VAL A 102 3.36 3.14 2.48
N CYS A 103 2.29 2.87 1.70
CA CYS A 103 1.63 1.56 1.68
C CYS A 103 2.13 0.79 0.47
N TYR A 104 2.39 -0.50 0.62
CA TYR A 104 2.82 -1.34 -0.50
C TYR A 104 2.32 -2.78 -0.41
N MET A 105 2.24 -3.42 -1.56
CA MET A 105 2.02 -4.85 -1.72
C MET A 105 3.10 -5.38 -2.66
N GLY A 106 3.83 -6.40 -2.22
CA GLY A 106 4.84 -7.10 -3.00
C GLY A 106 4.36 -8.49 -3.42
N VAL A 107 4.46 -8.77 -4.72
CA VAL A 107 4.02 -10.03 -5.33
C VAL A 107 5.17 -10.66 -6.10
N ASN A 108 5.36 -11.96 -5.93
CA ASN A 108 6.36 -12.72 -6.66
C ASN A 108 5.87 -13.06 -8.06
N GLY A 109 6.63 -12.66 -9.09
CA GLY A 109 6.29 -12.97 -10.48
C GLY A 109 6.35 -14.46 -10.81
N ARG A 110 7.17 -15.24 -10.10
CA ARG A 110 7.33 -16.67 -10.36
C ARG A 110 6.03 -17.44 -10.11
N ASP A 111 5.32 -17.15 -9.03
CA ASP A 111 4.16 -17.92 -8.58
C ASP A 111 2.91 -17.07 -8.25
N GLY A 112 3.00 -15.76 -8.33
CA GLY A 112 1.90 -14.85 -8.02
C GLY A 112 1.60 -14.68 -6.54
N SER A 113 2.43 -15.20 -5.63
CA SER A 113 2.24 -15.09 -4.19
C SER A 113 2.54 -13.68 -3.69
N VAL A 114 1.71 -13.20 -2.76
CA VAL A 114 2.00 -11.98 -1.98
C VAL A 114 3.03 -12.37 -0.91
N PHE A 115 4.22 -11.80 -0.98
CA PHE A 115 5.27 -12.11 0.00
C PHE A 115 5.36 -11.07 1.12
N ASP A 116 4.86 -9.87 0.89
CA ASP A 116 4.78 -8.82 1.91
C ASP A 116 3.73 -7.78 1.52
N SER A 117 2.95 -7.31 2.52
CA SER A 117 1.92 -6.30 2.30
C SER A 117 1.67 -5.48 3.56
N SER A 118 1.90 -4.18 3.47
CA SER A 118 1.52 -3.25 4.53
C SER A 118 0.00 -3.00 4.55
N TYR A 119 -0.70 -3.28 3.46
CA TYR A 119 -2.17 -3.24 3.42
C TYR A 119 -2.79 -4.30 4.33
N GLU A 120 -2.22 -5.51 4.38
CA GLU A 120 -2.68 -6.56 5.30
C GLU A 120 -2.50 -6.17 6.77
N ARG A 121 -1.45 -5.41 7.06
CA ARG A 121 -1.16 -4.89 8.41
C ARG A 121 -1.95 -3.64 8.76
N GLY A 122 -2.56 -2.96 7.78
CA GLY A 122 -3.31 -1.73 7.96
C GLY A 122 -2.48 -0.51 8.35
N ALA A 123 -1.15 -0.59 8.26
CA ALA A 123 -0.22 0.45 8.70
C ALA A 123 0.86 0.73 7.65
N PRO A 124 1.22 2.00 7.42
CA PRO A 124 2.29 2.36 6.51
C PRO A 124 3.66 1.95 7.07
N VAL A 125 4.63 1.93 6.18
CA VAL A 125 6.03 1.66 6.52
C VAL A 125 6.89 2.84 6.08
N ASP A 126 7.81 3.22 6.96
CA ASP A 126 8.74 4.31 6.72
C ASP A 126 10.10 3.77 6.30
N PHE A 127 10.67 4.31 5.23
CA PHE A 127 12.04 4.00 4.85
C PHE A 127 12.81 5.23 4.37
N PRO A 128 14.15 5.27 4.60
CA PRO A 128 15.02 6.11 3.81
C PRO A 128 15.16 5.49 2.41
N LEU A 129 14.95 6.28 1.35
CA LEU A 129 15.05 5.76 -0.04
C LEU A 129 16.44 5.23 -0.38
N GLY A 130 17.49 5.76 0.24
CA GLY A 130 18.84 5.23 0.07
C GLY A 130 19.08 3.85 0.69
N GLY A 131 18.15 3.34 1.51
CA GLY A 131 18.27 2.05 2.21
C GLY A 131 17.40 0.93 1.65
N VAL A 132 16.60 1.19 0.60
CA VAL A 132 15.75 0.17 -0.04
C VAL A 132 16.42 -0.41 -1.28
N VAL A 133 15.89 -1.54 -1.77
CA VAL A 133 16.37 -2.15 -3.03
C VAL A 133 16.23 -1.19 -4.21
N PRO A 134 17.14 -1.26 -5.21
CA PRO A 134 17.18 -0.29 -6.31
C PRO A 134 15.87 -0.12 -7.06
N GLY A 135 15.14 -1.20 -7.31
CA GLY A 135 13.85 -1.13 -8.01
C GLY A 135 12.80 -0.36 -7.24
N PHE A 136 12.78 -0.46 -5.93
CA PHE A 136 11.85 0.28 -5.07
C PHE A 136 12.20 1.78 -5.05
N GLN A 137 13.50 2.10 -4.99
CA GLN A 137 13.98 3.47 -5.10
C GLN A 137 13.61 4.10 -6.45
N LYS A 138 13.82 3.38 -7.56
CA LYS A 138 13.43 3.82 -8.92
C LYS A 138 11.93 4.09 -9.04
N ALA A 139 11.10 3.32 -8.35
CA ALA A 139 9.66 3.47 -8.39
C ALA A 139 9.17 4.74 -7.68
N ILE A 140 9.86 5.20 -6.63
CA ILE A 140 9.40 6.26 -5.73
C ILE A 140 10.09 7.61 -6.01
N ALA A 141 11.41 7.61 -6.23
CA ALA A 141 12.16 8.84 -6.49
C ALA A 141 11.63 9.56 -7.74
N GLY A 142 11.39 10.85 -7.62
CA GLY A 142 10.84 11.67 -8.70
C GLY A 142 9.32 11.61 -8.86
N GLN A 143 8.63 10.74 -8.14
CA GLN A 143 7.16 10.76 -8.06
C GLN A 143 6.68 11.92 -7.19
N THR A 144 5.39 12.23 -7.26
CA THR A 144 4.77 13.18 -6.33
C THR A 144 4.14 12.47 -5.15
N VAL A 145 4.19 13.06 -3.98
CA VAL A 145 3.46 12.57 -2.80
C VAL A 145 1.97 12.46 -3.12
N GLY A 146 1.35 11.38 -2.70
CA GLY A 146 -0.02 11.03 -3.04
C GLY A 146 -0.16 10.13 -4.27
N SER A 147 0.93 9.90 -5.03
CA SER A 147 0.90 8.99 -6.18
C SER A 147 0.71 7.53 -5.79
N THR A 148 0.02 6.78 -6.64
CA THR A 148 0.07 5.33 -6.69
C THR A 148 0.93 4.90 -7.87
N VAL A 149 1.85 3.98 -7.62
CA VAL A 149 2.88 3.55 -8.56
C VAL A 149 2.96 2.04 -8.57
N ALA A 150 3.23 1.47 -9.73
CA ALA A 150 3.60 0.06 -9.85
C ALA A 150 5.01 -0.08 -10.42
N VAL A 151 5.69 -1.13 -9.99
CA VAL A 151 7.00 -1.50 -10.53
C VAL A 151 7.08 -3.01 -10.71
N ALA A 152 7.56 -3.42 -11.89
CA ALA A 152 8.03 -4.77 -12.15
C ALA A 152 9.55 -4.72 -12.19
N MET A 153 10.22 -5.27 -11.18
CA MET A 153 11.67 -5.17 -11.03
C MET A 153 12.35 -6.49 -11.32
N THR A 154 13.49 -6.40 -12.02
CA THR A 154 14.37 -7.54 -12.21
C THR A 154 14.98 -7.98 -10.88
N SER A 155 15.45 -9.22 -10.83
CA SER A 155 16.19 -9.74 -9.68
C SER A 155 17.41 -8.85 -9.33
N ALA A 156 18.09 -8.27 -10.33
CA ALA A 156 19.23 -7.38 -10.09
C ALA A 156 18.86 -6.09 -9.35
N ASP A 157 17.65 -5.58 -9.56
CA ASP A 157 17.13 -4.41 -8.87
C ASP A 157 16.36 -4.76 -7.58
N GLY A 158 16.17 -6.04 -7.31
CA GLY A 158 15.50 -6.54 -6.12
C GLY A 158 16.44 -7.36 -5.24
N TYR A 159 16.26 -8.68 -5.24
CA TYR A 159 17.04 -9.63 -4.44
C TYR A 159 17.78 -10.62 -5.35
N PRO A 160 18.97 -10.24 -5.89
CA PRO A 160 19.68 -11.08 -6.86
C PRO A 160 20.06 -12.46 -6.31
N ASN A 161 20.31 -12.56 -5.00
CA ASN A 161 20.62 -13.80 -4.30
C ASN A 161 19.39 -14.46 -3.65
N GLY A 162 18.19 -13.92 -3.92
CA GLY A 162 16.96 -14.31 -3.26
C GLY A 162 16.83 -13.78 -1.84
N GLN A 163 15.68 -14.04 -1.24
CA GLN A 163 15.34 -13.77 0.15
C GLN A 163 14.49 -14.91 0.68
N PRO A 164 15.11 -15.97 1.25
CA PRO A 164 14.39 -17.19 1.64
C PRO A 164 13.27 -16.95 2.64
N ARG A 165 13.43 -15.99 3.56
CA ARG A 165 12.39 -15.65 4.55
C ARG A 165 11.13 -15.09 3.91
N ALA A 166 11.24 -14.48 2.73
CA ALA A 166 10.12 -13.97 1.94
C ALA A 166 9.71 -14.92 0.81
N GLY A 167 10.31 -16.11 0.71
CA GLY A 167 10.05 -17.06 -0.37
C GLY A 167 10.57 -16.61 -1.74
N ILE A 168 11.48 -15.64 -1.78
CA ILE A 168 12.08 -15.12 -3.02
C ILE A 168 13.32 -15.94 -3.37
N GLN A 169 13.34 -16.47 -4.58
CA GLN A 169 14.46 -17.21 -5.14
C GLN A 169 15.36 -16.30 -5.98
N PRO A 170 16.66 -16.64 -6.16
CA PRO A 170 17.49 -15.94 -7.13
C PRO A 170 16.86 -15.94 -8.52
N GLY A 171 16.84 -14.78 -9.18
CA GLY A 171 16.25 -14.62 -10.50
C GLY A 171 14.77 -14.24 -10.52
N ASP A 172 14.07 -14.24 -9.39
CA ASP A 172 12.66 -13.85 -9.32
C ASP A 172 12.47 -12.38 -9.71
N THR A 173 11.51 -12.14 -10.60
CA THR A 173 10.96 -10.80 -10.85
C THR A 173 9.93 -10.51 -9.77
N LEU A 174 9.98 -9.30 -9.21
CA LEU A 174 9.06 -8.85 -8.18
C LEU A 174 8.17 -7.73 -8.71
N VAL A 175 6.92 -7.72 -8.30
CA VAL A 175 5.96 -6.68 -8.63
C VAL A 175 5.52 -6.00 -7.35
N PHE A 176 5.62 -4.66 -7.29
CA PHE A 176 5.09 -3.88 -6.19
C PHE A 176 4.04 -2.91 -6.68
N ALA A 177 2.97 -2.79 -5.90
CA ALA A 177 2.00 -1.70 -5.98
C ALA A 177 2.18 -0.82 -4.73
N ILE A 178 2.43 0.47 -4.93
CA ILE A 178 2.88 1.40 -3.89
C ILE A 178 1.98 2.63 -3.87
N LYS A 179 1.58 3.08 -2.68
CA LYS A 179 0.98 4.39 -2.44
C LYS A 179 1.93 5.23 -1.60
N ILE A 180 2.33 6.40 -2.11
CA ILE A 180 3.22 7.32 -1.41
C ILE A 180 2.37 8.25 -0.54
N LEU A 181 2.50 8.15 0.77
CA LEU A 181 1.70 8.93 1.73
C LEU A 181 2.38 10.24 2.09
N SER A 182 3.68 10.21 2.34
CA SER A 182 4.47 11.39 2.68
C SER A 182 5.94 11.20 2.30
N ALA A 183 6.66 12.31 2.21
CA ALA A 183 8.10 12.35 2.06
C ALA A 183 8.68 13.51 2.86
N SER A 184 9.82 13.30 3.50
CA SER A 184 10.59 14.32 4.20
C SER A 184 12.05 14.27 3.78
N SER A 185 12.70 15.40 3.70
CA SER A 185 14.15 15.53 3.46
C SER A 185 14.95 15.32 4.75
#